data_16e9a66dfeb4a7bcaf7d873acef982c6
#
_entry.id   16e9a66dfeb4a7bcaf7d873acef982c6
#
_cell.length_a   1.000
_cell.length_b   1.000
_cell.length_c   1.000
_cell.angle_alpha   90.00
_cell.angle_beta   90.00
_cell.angle_gamma   90.00
#
_symmetry.space_group_name_H-M   'P 1'
#
loop_
_entity.id
_entity.type
_entity.pdbx_description
1 polymer ?
#
loop_
_entity_poly.entity_id
_entity_poly.type
_entity_poly.pdbx_seq_one_letter_code
_entity_poly.pdbx_strand_id
1 'polypeptide(L)'
;MKSTLALAVLVGCTAAAASAQSPSSSFDRGTGLQAWQNPGLPAALEKCATRPNVRSLESIRRSPGDTEEPPEPAAPAATTAIPGVIAAGQAWKVVWHWQGNNADGPIAANDGKLLFANNDASNVMEMDPANGLARIVYEDVNTGGAVSRSKNGALFVLSRGLPAGVIQLEPQRKVFANTFRGEPLDCVGGTPNDISADARGGVYISVSGVGVFYANPQGIISQYGNAVTGANGIILSPDERTLYVTNGPVVVAFDVQADGALTNQRDFGKLQGGTGGDGSAVDSEGRLYVATGRSIDVFSPKGEFLGTIPAPQGTHGTAFGGRDKQTLYGIVFYGGWGTPSARNRVIAIPTIAQGYTGRAK
;
A
#
# COMPACT_ATOMS: atom_id res chain seq x y z
N MET A 1 -73.90 -20.40 -10.67
CA MET A 1 -72.58 -20.70 -10.06
C MET A 1 -71.52 -20.41 -11.10
N LYS A 2 -70.90 -19.29 -11.00
CA LYS A 2 -69.76 -18.86 -11.92
C LYS A 2 -68.47 -18.93 -11.14
N SER A 3 -67.59 -19.87 -11.52
CA SER A 3 -66.24 -20.01 -10.96
C SER A 3 -65.30 -19.04 -11.68
N THR A 4 -64.71 -18.15 -10.93
CA THR A 4 -63.67 -17.24 -11.39
C THR A 4 -62.34 -17.85 -11.07
N LEU A 5 -61.55 -18.20 -12.09
CA LEU A 5 -60.14 -18.62 -11.97
C LEU A 5 -59.26 -17.35 -11.84
N ALA A 6 -58.57 -17.23 -10.75
CA ALA A 6 -57.53 -16.20 -10.57
C ALA A 6 -56.20 -16.72 -11.09
N LEU A 7 -55.66 -16.05 -12.11
CA LEU A 7 -54.36 -16.32 -12.69
C LEU A 7 -53.31 -15.55 -11.87
N ALA A 8 -52.47 -16.25 -11.10
CA ALA A 8 -51.34 -15.66 -10.40
C ALA A 8 -50.18 -15.52 -11.38
N VAL A 9 -49.82 -14.28 -11.70
CA VAL A 9 -48.62 -13.97 -12.48
C VAL A 9 -47.43 -13.91 -11.49
N LEU A 10 -46.57 -14.92 -11.53
CA LEU A 10 -45.26 -14.87 -10.87
C LEU A 10 -44.33 -13.95 -11.69
N VAL A 11 -44.10 -12.75 -11.18
CA VAL A 11 -43.00 -11.90 -11.67
C VAL A 11 -41.73 -12.42 -11.07
N GLY A 12 -40.97 -13.20 -11.86
CA GLY A 12 -39.64 -13.60 -11.51
C GLY A 12 -38.68 -12.41 -11.60
N CYS A 13 -38.28 -11.80 -10.46
CA CYS A 13 -37.18 -10.91 -10.39
C CYS A 13 -35.87 -11.72 -10.58
N THR A 14 -35.37 -11.80 -11.80
CA THR A 14 -33.98 -12.17 -12.03
C THR A 14 -33.13 -11.01 -11.59
N ALA A 15 -32.51 -11.12 -10.40
CA ALA A 15 -31.42 -10.24 -10.01
C ALA A 15 -30.28 -10.49 -11.00
N ALA A 16 -30.11 -9.59 -11.96
CA ALA A 16 -28.90 -9.54 -12.75
C ALA A 16 -27.77 -9.21 -11.78
N ALA A 17 -26.89 -10.18 -11.52
CA ALA A 17 -25.60 -9.90 -10.90
C ALA A 17 -24.90 -8.90 -11.80
N ALA A 18 -24.80 -7.65 -11.34
CA ALA A 18 -23.93 -6.66 -11.98
C ALA A 18 -22.52 -7.18 -11.81
N SER A 19 -21.98 -7.83 -12.85
CA SER A 19 -20.56 -8.10 -12.94
C SER A 19 -19.86 -6.73 -12.88
N ALA A 20 -19.14 -6.47 -11.80
CA ALA A 20 -18.27 -5.33 -11.72
C ALA A 20 -17.31 -5.45 -12.92
N GLN A 21 -17.47 -4.59 -13.92
CA GLN A 21 -16.57 -4.53 -15.04
C GLN A 21 -15.22 -4.14 -14.47
N SER A 22 -14.25 -5.07 -14.52
CA SER A 22 -12.86 -4.76 -14.28
C SER A 22 -12.48 -3.62 -15.23
N PRO A 23 -11.91 -2.52 -14.76
CA PRO A 23 -11.41 -1.50 -15.66
C PRO A 23 -10.42 -2.17 -16.60
N SER A 24 -10.58 -1.95 -17.91
CA SER A 24 -9.68 -2.44 -18.92
C SER A 24 -8.23 -2.06 -18.55
N SER A 25 -7.31 -3.02 -18.60
CA SER A 25 -5.90 -2.79 -18.29
C SER A 25 -5.41 -1.55 -19.02
N SER A 26 -4.89 -0.57 -18.30
CA SER A 26 -4.47 0.71 -18.85
C SER A 26 -3.07 0.69 -19.47
N PHE A 27 -2.56 -0.47 -19.84
CA PHE A 27 -1.28 -0.62 -20.54
C PHE A 27 -1.16 0.30 -21.76
N ASP A 28 -2.28 0.66 -22.38
CA ASP A 28 -2.31 1.55 -23.55
C ASP A 28 -2.35 3.05 -23.21
N ARG A 29 -2.49 3.44 -21.95
CA ARG A 29 -2.65 4.86 -21.58
C ARG A 29 -1.35 5.60 -21.29
N GLY A 30 -0.19 4.96 -21.34
CA GLY A 30 1.12 5.62 -21.23
C GLY A 30 1.45 6.25 -19.86
N THR A 31 0.55 6.17 -18.89
CA THR A 31 0.63 6.82 -17.58
C THR A 31 0.89 5.85 -16.41
N GLY A 32 0.87 4.54 -16.66
CA GLY A 32 1.07 3.50 -15.65
C GLY A 32 2.51 3.03 -15.51
N LEU A 33 3.47 3.73 -16.10
CA LEU A 33 4.88 3.35 -16.06
C LEU A 33 5.55 3.92 -14.81
N GLN A 34 6.21 3.07 -14.05
CA GLN A 34 7.15 3.55 -13.05
C GLN A 34 8.31 4.31 -13.69
N ALA A 35 8.96 5.23 -12.97
CA ALA A 35 9.99 6.10 -13.52
C ALA A 35 11.07 5.30 -14.28
N TRP A 36 11.54 4.17 -13.72
CA TRP A 36 12.55 3.31 -14.35
C TRP A 36 12.05 2.56 -15.60
N GLN A 37 10.74 2.49 -15.85
CA GLN A 37 10.15 1.95 -17.08
C GLN A 37 9.91 3.02 -18.14
N ASN A 38 10.00 4.29 -17.78
CA ASN A 38 9.67 5.40 -18.65
C ASN A 38 10.81 5.63 -19.66
N PRO A 39 10.55 5.63 -20.97
CA PRO A 39 11.59 5.89 -21.99
C PRO A 39 12.20 7.28 -21.89
N GLY A 40 11.55 8.24 -21.24
CA GLY A 40 12.08 9.59 -20.98
C GLY A 40 13.06 9.67 -19.80
N LEU A 41 13.24 8.60 -19.02
CA LEU A 41 14.13 8.62 -17.86
C LEU A 41 15.58 9.01 -18.20
N PRO A 42 16.24 8.50 -19.27
CA PRO A 42 17.60 8.92 -19.61
C PRO A 42 17.74 10.43 -19.76
N ALA A 43 16.81 11.08 -20.47
CA ALA A 43 16.83 12.54 -20.65
C ALA A 43 16.52 13.31 -19.35
N ALA A 44 15.65 12.75 -18.49
CA ALA A 44 15.39 13.34 -17.17
C ALA A 44 16.64 13.30 -16.27
N LEU A 45 17.41 12.22 -16.32
CA LEU A 45 18.63 12.05 -15.54
C LEU A 45 19.83 12.89 -16.02
N GLU A 46 19.76 13.50 -17.20
CA GLU A 46 20.76 14.50 -17.65
C GLU A 46 20.74 15.77 -16.78
N LYS A 47 19.67 15.99 -16.03
CA LYS A 47 19.51 17.10 -15.10
C LYS A 47 20.18 16.85 -13.75
N CYS A 48 20.67 15.63 -13.50
CA CYS A 48 21.28 15.24 -12.23
C CYS A 48 22.76 15.57 -12.23
N ALA A 49 23.27 16.18 -11.17
CA ALA A 49 24.71 16.44 -10.97
C ALA A 49 25.51 15.13 -10.93
N THR A 50 24.92 14.09 -10.36
CA THR A 50 25.46 12.72 -10.41
C THR A 50 24.38 11.78 -10.93
N ARG A 51 24.67 11.13 -12.06
CA ARG A 51 23.71 10.18 -12.64
C ARG A 51 23.57 8.95 -11.74
N PRO A 52 22.38 8.67 -11.21
CA PRO A 52 22.18 7.51 -10.35
C PRO A 52 22.28 6.20 -11.12
N ASN A 53 22.63 5.13 -10.41
CA ASN A 53 22.51 3.77 -10.95
C ASN A 53 21.04 3.34 -10.88
N VAL A 54 20.32 3.51 -11.97
CA VAL A 54 18.93 3.10 -12.06
C VAL A 54 18.82 1.63 -12.42
N ARG A 55 17.77 0.97 -11.90
CA ARG A 55 17.51 -0.43 -12.17
C ARG A 55 17.30 -0.65 -13.66
N SER A 56 18.03 -1.58 -14.26
CA SER A 56 17.86 -1.92 -15.67
C SER A 56 16.49 -2.54 -15.94
N LEU A 57 15.79 -2.06 -16.98
CA LEU A 57 14.55 -2.64 -17.46
C LEU A 57 14.68 -4.13 -17.85
N GLU A 58 15.86 -4.53 -18.30
CA GLU A 58 16.12 -5.91 -18.76
C GLU A 58 16.00 -6.93 -17.63
N SER A 59 16.34 -6.55 -16.40
CA SER A 59 16.24 -7.45 -15.24
C SER A 59 14.79 -7.76 -14.83
N ILE A 60 13.80 -7.03 -15.37
CA ILE A 60 12.39 -7.14 -15.02
C ILE A 60 11.53 -7.58 -16.21
N ARG A 61 12.09 -7.63 -17.43
CA ARG A 61 11.41 -8.22 -18.58
C ARG A 61 11.17 -9.69 -18.32
N ARG A 62 9.93 -10.01 -17.95
CA ARG A 62 9.45 -11.39 -18.04
C ARG A 62 9.18 -11.71 -19.52
N SER A 63 9.34 -12.99 -19.88
CA SER A 63 9.13 -13.48 -21.23
C SER A 63 7.76 -13.03 -21.76
N PRO A 64 7.66 -12.65 -23.05
CA PRO A 64 6.40 -12.23 -23.67
C PRO A 64 5.28 -13.28 -23.69
N GLY A 65 5.49 -14.44 -23.06
CA GLY A 65 4.57 -15.58 -23.09
C GLY A 65 3.64 -15.73 -21.87
N ASP A 66 3.74 -14.90 -20.83
CA ASP A 66 2.90 -15.02 -19.63
C ASP A 66 1.49 -14.41 -19.84
N THR A 67 0.73 -15.01 -20.77
CA THR A 67 -0.70 -14.69 -20.99
C THR A 67 -1.63 -15.66 -20.27
N GLU A 68 -1.11 -16.74 -19.69
CA GLU A 68 -1.93 -17.71 -18.98
C GLU A 68 -2.44 -17.13 -17.66
N GLU A 69 -3.69 -17.48 -17.31
CA GLU A 69 -4.26 -17.14 -16.01
C GLU A 69 -3.37 -17.73 -14.91
N PRO A 70 -2.80 -16.93 -14.02
CA PRO A 70 -1.93 -17.45 -12.98
C PRO A 70 -2.75 -18.27 -11.99
N PRO A 71 -2.20 -19.35 -11.43
CA PRO A 71 -2.88 -20.09 -10.39
C PRO A 71 -3.17 -19.18 -9.19
N GLU A 72 -4.35 -19.32 -8.63
CA GLU A 72 -4.71 -18.61 -7.40
C GLU A 72 -3.75 -19.00 -6.27
N PRO A 73 -3.31 -18.03 -5.44
CA PRO A 73 -2.56 -18.35 -4.25
C PRO A 73 -3.35 -19.33 -3.36
N ALA A 74 -2.67 -20.37 -2.88
CA ALA A 74 -3.28 -21.32 -1.97
C ALA A 74 -3.80 -20.60 -0.72
N ALA A 75 -4.92 -21.10 -0.18
CA ALA A 75 -5.44 -20.61 1.09
C ALA A 75 -4.39 -20.85 2.19
N PRO A 76 -4.05 -19.86 3.01
CA PRO A 76 -3.13 -20.04 4.12
C PRO A 76 -3.75 -20.90 5.21
N ALA A 77 -2.93 -21.39 6.12
CA ALA A 77 -3.42 -22.06 7.33
C ALA A 77 -4.31 -21.12 8.15
N ALA A 78 -5.28 -21.69 8.86
CA ALA A 78 -6.07 -20.94 9.83
C ALA A 78 -5.15 -20.33 10.92
N THR A 79 -5.56 -19.19 11.48
CA THR A 79 -4.77 -18.48 12.47
C THR A 79 -4.58 -19.30 13.75
N THR A 80 -3.39 -19.21 14.35
CA THR A 80 -3.17 -19.47 15.76
C THR A 80 -3.53 -18.21 16.56
N ALA A 81 -4.07 -18.37 17.77
CA ALA A 81 -4.39 -17.22 18.60
C ALA A 81 -3.12 -16.41 18.94
N ILE A 82 -3.19 -15.11 18.75
CA ILE A 82 -2.22 -14.14 19.29
C ILE A 82 -3.00 -13.28 20.29
N PRO A 83 -2.70 -13.37 21.61
CA PRO A 83 -3.46 -12.68 22.64
C PRO A 83 -3.64 -11.19 22.38
N GLY A 84 -4.88 -10.69 22.45
CA GLY A 84 -5.22 -9.30 22.19
C GLY A 84 -5.13 -8.86 20.71
N VAL A 85 -4.73 -9.75 19.79
CA VAL A 85 -4.55 -9.48 18.38
C VAL A 85 -5.60 -10.18 17.52
N ILE A 86 -5.63 -11.51 17.58
CA ILE A 86 -6.51 -12.33 16.73
C ILE A 86 -6.86 -13.66 17.41
N ALA A 87 -8.08 -14.12 17.23
CA ALA A 87 -8.51 -15.42 17.73
C ALA A 87 -7.95 -16.57 16.85
N ALA A 88 -7.88 -17.77 17.41
CA ALA A 88 -7.57 -18.97 16.65
C ALA A 88 -8.69 -19.28 15.64
N GLY A 89 -8.34 -19.96 14.54
CA GLY A 89 -9.30 -20.47 13.57
C GLY A 89 -9.89 -19.43 12.62
N GLN A 90 -9.40 -18.17 12.64
CA GLN A 90 -9.82 -17.18 11.67
C GLN A 90 -9.21 -17.47 10.30
N ALA A 91 -9.97 -17.13 9.25
CA ALA A 91 -9.55 -17.28 7.86
C ALA A 91 -9.81 -16.00 7.06
N TRP A 92 -8.94 -15.72 6.10
CA TRP A 92 -9.10 -14.62 5.19
C TRP A 92 -10.29 -14.82 4.25
N LYS A 93 -10.99 -13.73 3.94
CA LYS A 93 -12.00 -13.65 2.88
C LYS A 93 -11.51 -12.71 1.79
N VAL A 94 -11.66 -13.09 0.53
CA VAL A 94 -11.48 -12.18 -0.59
C VAL A 94 -12.69 -11.25 -0.65
N VAL A 95 -12.46 -9.94 -0.58
CA VAL A 95 -13.50 -8.91 -0.60
C VAL A 95 -13.50 -8.11 -1.89
N TRP A 96 -12.40 -8.14 -2.63
CA TRP A 96 -12.28 -7.52 -3.96
C TRP A 96 -11.15 -8.16 -4.76
N HIS A 97 -11.27 -8.14 -6.07
CA HIS A 97 -10.22 -8.61 -6.98
C HIS A 97 -10.17 -7.73 -8.24
N TRP A 98 -9.00 -7.65 -8.84
CA TRP A 98 -8.76 -6.85 -10.03
C TRP A 98 -7.66 -7.46 -10.90
N GLN A 99 -7.85 -7.34 -12.23
CA GLN A 99 -6.84 -7.70 -13.21
C GLN A 99 -5.99 -6.47 -13.51
N GLY A 100 -4.75 -6.48 -13.11
CA GLY A 100 -3.81 -5.40 -13.33
C GLY A 100 -2.63 -5.46 -12.38
N ASN A 101 -1.73 -4.52 -12.57
CA ASN A 101 -0.44 -4.47 -11.91
C ASN A 101 -0.53 -3.68 -10.61
N ASN A 102 -0.22 -4.31 -9.52
CA ASN A 102 0.12 -3.71 -8.25
C ASN A 102 -0.85 -2.63 -7.72
N ALA A 103 -1.95 -3.06 -7.12
CA ALA A 103 -2.64 -2.26 -6.12
C ALA A 103 -1.79 -2.23 -4.85
N ASP A 104 -1.62 -1.06 -4.18
CA ASP A 104 -0.67 -0.93 -3.08
C ASP A 104 -1.04 0.19 -2.09
N GLY A 105 -0.34 0.22 -0.95
CA GLY A 105 -0.43 1.23 0.08
C GLY A 105 -1.85 1.48 0.61
N PRO A 106 -2.56 0.45 1.10
CA PRO A 106 -3.93 0.60 1.56
C PRO A 106 -4.01 1.43 2.84
N ILE A 107 -5.06 2.25 2.94
CA ILE A 107 -5.43 2.95 4.16
C ILE A 107 -6.94 2.86 4.39
N ALA A 108 -7.38 3.02 5.65
CA ALA A 108 -8.80 3.15 5.93
C ALA A 108 -9.31 4.56 5.59
N ALA A 109 -10.49 4.64 4.98
CA ALA A 109 -11.29 5.85 4.93
C ALA A 109 -12.11 6.00 6.21
N ASN A 110 -12.61 7.23 6.46
CA ASN A 110 -13.35 7.54 7.69
C ASN A 110 -14.69 6.79 7.84
N ASP A 111 -15.27 6.35 6.74
CA ASP A 111 -16.55 5.64 6.69
C ASP A 111 -16.40 4.10 6.69
N GLY A 112 -15.21 3.61 6.96
CA GLY A 112 -14.89 2.18 7.00
C GLY A 112 -14.50 1.57 5.66
N LYS A 113 -14.50 2.35 4.57
CA LYS A 113 -13.96 1.95 3.28
C LYS A 113 -12.45 1.95 3.27
N LEU A 114 -11.87 1.41 2.21
CA LEU A 114 -10.44 1.43 1.96
C LEU A 114 -10.12 2.36 0.80
N LEU A 115 -9.01 3.08 0.93
CA LEU A 115 -8.34 3.75 -0.18
C LEU A 115 -7.03 3.02 -0.46
N PHE A 116 -6.68 2.86 -1.73
CA PHE A 116 -5.39 2.31 -2.14
C PHE A 116 -4.99 2.84 -3.51
N ALA A 117 -3.71 2.91 -3.76
CA ALA A 117 -3.16 3.28 -5.05
C ALA A 117 -3.26 2.10 -6.02
N ASN A 118 -3.56 2.39 -7.28
CA ASN A 118 -3.59 1.44 -8.37
C ASN A 118 -2.57 1.90 -9.42
N ASN A 119 -1.39 1.29 -9.40
CA ASN A 119 -0.19 1.80 -10.05
C ASN A 119 -0.33 1.98 -11.56
N ASP A 120 -0.63 0.90 -12.29
CA ASP A 120 -0.69 0.92 -13.75
C ASP A 120 -1.89 1.69 -14.31
N ALA A 121 -2.94 1.87 -13.52
CA ALA A 121 -4.06 2.72 -13.87
C ALA A 121 -3.85 4.21 -13.47
N SER A 122 -2.74 4.53 -12.82
CA SER A 122 -2.43 5.88 -12.32
C SER A 122 -3.57 6.54 -11.53
N ASN A 123 -4.27 5.78 -10.71
CA ASN A 123 -5.40 6.29 -9.94
C ASN A 123 -5.38 5.83 -8.48
N VAL A 124 -6.24 6.42 -7.65
CA VAL A 124 -6.57 5.97 -6.31
C VAL A 124 -7.99 5.44 -6.33
N MET A 125 -8.14 4.23 -5.80
CA MET A 125 -9.41 3.55 -5.67
C MET A 125 -9.97 3.69 -4.26
N GLU A 126 -11.28 3.85 -4.16
CA GLU A 126 -12.05 3.66 -2.93
C GLU A 126 -12.86 2.37 -3.06
N MET A 127 -12.73 1.46 -2.10
CA MET A 127 -13.42 0.20 -2.08
C MET A 127 -14.26 0.07 -0.81
N ASP A 128 -15.52 -0.30 -0.95
CA ASP A 128 -16.42 -0.63 0.14
C ASP A 128 -16.33 -2.14 0.46
N PRO A 129 -15.73 -2.53 1.60
CA PRO A 129 -15.58 -3.94 1.94
C PRO A 129 -16.90 -4.67 2.21
N ALA A 130 -17.98 -3.94 2.49
CA ALA A 130 -19.28 -4.54 2.79
C ALA A 130 -19.93 -5.16 1.55
N ASN A 131 -19.65 -4.64 0.36
CA ASN A 131 -20.26 -5.09 -0.89
C ASN A 131 -19.24 -5.38 -2.01
N GLY A 132 -17.94 -5.13 -1.79
CA GLY A 132 -16.87 -5.34 -2.76
C GLY A 132 -16.87 -4.33 -3.92
N LEU A 133 -17.67 -3.26 -3.85
CA LEU A 133 -17.71 -2.24 -4.89
C LEU A 133 -16.52 -1.30 -4.75
N ALA A 134 -15.84 -1.05 -5.86
CA ALA A 134 -14.73 -0.11 -5.92
C ALA A 134 -14.97 0.94 -7.00
N ARG A 135 -14.50 2.16 -6.75
CA ARG A 135 -14.57 3.28 -7.69
C ARG A 135 -13.26 4.06 -7.68
N ILE A 136 -12.95 4.69 -8.80
CA ILE A 136 -11.85 5.65 -8.88
C ILE A 136 -12.29 6.94 -8.17
N VAL A 137 -11.45 7.44 -7.27
CA VAL A 137 -11.70 8.70 -6.54
C VAL A 137 -10.70 9.79 -6.93
N TYR A 138 -9.50 9.41 -7.39
CA TYR A 138 -8.51 10.34 -7.94
C TYR A 138 -7.86 9.70 -9.16
N GLU A 139 -7.86 10.42 -10.27
CA GLU A 139 -7.17 10.06 -11.51
C GLU A 139 -5.83 10.78 -11.64
N ASP A 140 -4.99 10.34 -12.59
CA ASP A 140 -3.72 10.98 -12.99
C ASP A 140 -2.74 11.19 -11.82
N VAL A 141 -2.62 10.20 -10.93
CA VAL A 141 -1.69 10.27 -9.78
C VAL A 141 -0.27 9.82 -10.14
N ASN A 142 0.05 9.79 -11.44
CA ASN A 142 1.37 9.49 -11.99
C ASN A 142 1.98 8.21 -11.40
N THR A 143 1.31 7.08 -11.66
CA THR A 143 1.71 5.75 -11.15
C THR A 143 1.77 5.75 -9.62
N GLY A 144 0.63 6.02 -8.98
CA GLY A 144 0.53 6.07 -7.52
C GLY A 144 1.00 4.78 -6.85
N GLY A 145 1.90 4.89 -5.88
CA GLY A 145 2.49 3.74 -5.18
C GLY A 145 1.88 3.47 -3.82
N ALA A 146 1.54 4.50 -3.09
CA ALA A 146 0.94 4.39 -1.77
C ALA A 146 0.15 5.65 -1.45
N VAL A 147 -0.82 5.54 -0.56
CA VAL A 147 -1.59 6.68 -0.05
C VAL A 147 -1.38 6.81 1.47
N SER A 148 -1.47 8.03 1.99
CA SER A 148 -1.44 8.28 3.42
C SER A 148 -2.25 9.52 3.77
N ARG A 149 -3.01 9.46 4.87
CA ARG A 149 -3.80 10.57 5.39
C ARG A 149 -3.25 11.00 6.74
N SER A 150 -2.91 12.26 6.87
CA SER A 150 -2.47 12.83 8.14
C SER A 150 -3.62 12.98 9.15
N LYS A 151 -3.31 13.16 10.42
CA LYS A 151 -4.31 13.40 11.49
C LYS A 151 -5.19 14.63 11.24
N ASN A 152 -4.66 15.64 10.55
CA ASN A 152 -5.39 16.85 10.19
C ASN A 152 -6.20 16.75 8.89
N GLY A 153 -6.26 15.54 8.31
CA GLY A 153 -7.11 15.20 7.17
C GLY A 153 -6.46 15.36 5.79
N ALA A 154 -5.25 15.92 5.68
CA ALA A 154 -4.58 16.01 4.39
C ALA A 154 -4.28 14.62 3.82
N LEU A 155 -4.63 14.40 2.55
CA LEU A 155 -4.40 13.15 1.83
C LEU A 155 -3.27 13.31 0.84
N PHE A 156 -2.35 12.36 0.85
CA PHE A 156 -1.20 12.32 -0.04
C PHE A 156 -1.15 11.01 -0.81
N VAL A 157 -0.56 11.06 -2.01
CA VAL A 157 -0.20 9.87 -2.79
C VAL A 157 1.26 9.99 -3.24
N LEU A 158 1.97 8.87 -3.17
CA LEU A 158 3.32 8.76 -3.69
C LEU A 158 3.27 8.51 -5.20
N SER A 159 3.88 9.40 -5.98
CA SER A 159 4.08 9.22 -7.41
C SER A 159 5.35 8.40 -7.67
N ARG A 160 5.20 7.26 -8.33
CA ARG A 160 6.30 6.37 -8.77
C ARG A 160 6.66 6.58 -10.25
N GLY A 161 5.85 7.36 -10.98
CA GLY A 161 6.10 7.74 -12.37
C GLY A 161 7.15 8.85 -12.48
N LEU A 162 7.50 9.20 -13.70
CA LEU A 162 8.43 10.29 -14.00
C LEU A 162 7.65 11.60 -14.22
N PRO A 163 7.94 12.71 -13.48
CA PRO A 163 8.83 12.81 -12.34
C PRO A 163 8.24 12.19 -11.07
N ALA A 164 9.11 11.53 -10.29
CA ALA A 164 8.72 10.96 -9.00
C ALA A 164 8.53 12.04 -7.93
N GLY A 165 7.66 11.76 -6.94
CA GLY A 165 7.43 12.70 -5.85
C GLY A 165 6.17 12.39 -5.04
N VAL A 166 5.77 13.34 -4.21
CA VAL A 166 4.54 13.29 -3.43
C VAL A 166 3.54 14.29 -3.98
N ILE A 167 2.32 13.83 -4.23
CA ILE A 167 1.19 14.68 -4.61
C ILE A 167 0.26 14.78 -3.40
N GLN A 168 -0.08 15.98 -2.99
CA GLN A 168 -1.19 16.22 -2.08
C GLN A 168 -2.49 16.15 -2.88
N LEU A 169 -3.46 15.34 -2.44
CA LEU A 169 -4.77 15.21 -3.06
C LEU A 169 -5.82 16.07 -2.36
N GLU A 170 -5.76 16.13 -1.02
CA GLU A 170 -6.67 16.92 -0.17
C GLU A 170 -5.89 17.81 0.80
N PRO A 171 -6.40 18.99 1.20
CA PRO A 171 -7.65 19.62 0.77
C PRO A 171 -7.60 20.23 -0.64
N GLN A 172 -6.43 20.38 -1.22
CA GLN A 172 -6.22 20.91 -2.57
C GLN A 172 -5.13 20.11 -3.26
N ARG A 173 -5.39 19.69 -4.51
CA ARG A 173 -4.43 18.96 -5.31
C ARG A 173 -3.27 19.83 -5.74
N LYS A 174 -2.04 19.38 -5.45
CA LYS A 174 -0.79 20.00 -5.86
C LYS A 174 0.36 19.00 -5.80
N VAL A 175 1.43 19.26 -6.54
CA VAL A 175 2.72 18.64 -6.29
C VAL A 175 3.19 19.15 -4.93
N PHE A 176 3.39 18.25 -3.98
CA PHE A 176 3.81 18.59 -2.63
C PHE A 176 5.33 18.65 -2.52
N ALA A 177 6.02 17.59 -2.99
CA ALA A 177 7.46 17.49 -2.94
C ALA A 177 7.97 16.56 -4.05
N ASN A 178 8.86 17.04 -4.91
CA ASN A 178 9.44 16.29 -6.02
C ASN A 178 10.89 16.65 -6.31
N THR A 179 11.52 17.45 -5.43
CA THR A 179 12.92 17.87 -5.59
C THR A 179 13.69 17.62 -4.32
N PHE A 180 14.94 17.15 -4.46
CA PHE A 180 15.87 16.94 -3.37
C PHE A 180 17.20 17.65 -3.70
N ARG A 181 17.67 18.54 -2.82
CA ARG A 181 18.89 19.34 -3.02
C ARG A 181 18.90 20.15 -4.33
N GLY A 182 17.72 20.60 -4.78
CA GLY A 182 17.58 21.38 -6.02
C GLY A 182 17.47 20.56 -7.29
N GLU A 183 17.51 19.24 -7.21
CA GLU A 183 17.37 18.32 -8.35
C GLU A 183 16.05 17.56 -8.29
N PRO A 184 15.53 17.01 -9.40
CA PRO A 184 14.40 16.08 -9.38
C PRO A 184 14.65 14.93 -8.40
N LEU A 185 13.61 14.47 -7.70
CA LEU A 185 13.73 13.33 -6.78
C LEU A 185 14.22 12.06 -7.50
N ASP A 186 13.96 11.93 -8.80
CA ASP A 186 14.48 10.84 -9.65
C ASP A 186 16.01 10.74 -9.59
N CYS A 187 16.71 11.85 -9.31
CA CYS A 187 18.16 11.87 -9.22
C CYS A 187 18.75 11.12 -8.00
N VAL A 188 17.94 10.77 -7.01
CA VAL A 188 18.42 9.91 -5.92
C VAL A 188 18.60 8.46 -6.34
N GLY A 189 18.00 8.05 -7.47
CA GLY A 189 17.93 6.65 -7.88
C GLY A 189 16.93 5.86 -7.03
N GLY A 190 16.92 4.54 -7.16
CA GLY A 190 16.00 3.67 -6.43
C GLY A 190 14.54 3.80 -6.90
N THR A 191 13.64 3.27 -6.08
CA THR A 191 12.20 3.29 -6.36
C THR A 191 11.45 3.88 -5.17
N PRO A 192 10.77 5.03 -5.29
CA PRO A 192 9.84 5.50 -4.27
C PRO A 192 8.80 4.41 -3.99
N ASN A 193 8.64 4.03 -2.73
CA ASN A 193 7.88 2.83 -2.39
C ASN A 193 6.64 3.14 -1.55
N ASP A 194 6.78 3.66 -0.35
CA ASP A 194 5.69 3.91 0.57
C ASP A 194 5.81 5.27 1.26
N ILE A 195 4.70 5.76 1.84
CA ILE A 195 4.65 7.06 2.55
C ILE A 195 3.87 6.98 3.85
N SER A 196 4.24 7.86 4.80
CA SER A 196 3.48 8.08 6.04
C SER A 196 3.42 9.58 6.34
N ALA A 197 2.21 10.15 6.30
CA ALA A 197 1.98 11.56 6.59
C ALA A 197 1.88 11.81 8.10
N ASP A 198 2.43 12.92 8.58
CA ASP A 198 2.41 13.30 9.98
C ASP A 198 1.39 14.41 10.29
N ALA A 199 1.15 14.65 11.59
CA ALA A 199 0.23 15.68 12.06
C ALA A 199 0.75 17.11 11.80
N ARG A 200 2.05 17.29 11.53
CA ARG A 200 2.66 18.58 11.20
C ARG A 200 2.37 19.00 9.76
N GLY A 201 1.94 18.06 8.92
CA GLY A 201 1.69 18.25 7.50
C GLY A 201 2.89 17.87 6.63
N GLY A 202 3.89 17.17 7.18
CA GLY A 202 4.98 16.57 6.45
C GLY A 202 4.69 15.13 6.04
N VAL A 203 5.57 14.54 5.23
CA VAL A 203 5.43 13.18 4.70
C VAL A 203 6.78 12.46 4.72
N TYR A 204 6.85 11.33 5.40
CA TYR A 204 7.97 10.39 5.32
C TYR A 204 7.82 9.53 4.08
N ILE A 205 8.94 9.25 3.42
CA ILE A 205 9.00 8.53 2.14
C ILE A 205 10.08 7.47 2.24
N SER A 206 9.74 6.22 1.94
CA SER A 206 10.74 5.19 1.71
C SER A 206 11.11 5.13 0.22
N VAL A 207 12.41 5.01 -0.06
CA VAL A 207 12.93 4.84 -1.42
C VAL A 207 13.78 3.58 -1.44
N SER A 208 13.26 2.52 -2.01
CA SER A 208 13.96 1.23 -2.13
C SER A 208 15.24 1.38 -2.94
N GLY A 209 16.33 0.87 -2.41
CA GLY A 209 17.67 1.02 -2.97
C GLY A 209 18.44 2.23 -2.44
N VAL A 210 17.79 3.15 -1.71
CA VAL A 210 18.40 4.43 -1.29
C VAL A 210 18.25 4.72 0.21
N GLY A 211 17.01 4.70 0.75
CA GLY A 211 16.81 5.03 2.16
C GLY A 211 15.49 5.71 2.49
N VAL A 212 15.52 6.53 3.54
CA VAL A 212 14.37 7.23 4.10
C VAL A 212 14.50 8.72 3.87
N PHE A 213 13.40 9.35 3.47
CA PHE A 213 13.30 10.79 3.26
C PHE A 213 12.16 11.38 4.07
N TYR A 214 12.24 12.66 4.36
CA TYR A 214 11.15 13.43 4.95
C TYR A 214 10.97 14.73 4.17
N ALA A 215 9.78 14.90 3.59
CA ALA A 215 9.32 16.17 3.05
C ALA A 215 8.61 16.93 4.17
N ASN A 216 9.17 18.05 4.62
CA ASN A 216 8.56 18.88 5.67
C ASN A 216 7.27 19.58 5.14
N PRO A 217 6.50 20.30 5.98
CA PRO A 217 5.27 20.97 5.54
C PRO A 217 5.42 21.98 4.39
N GLN A 218 6.65 22.44 4.14
CA GLN A 218 7.00 23.31 3.00
C GLN A 218 7.43 22.53 1.75
N GLY A 219 7.41 21.18 1.80
CA GLY A 219 7.84 20.32 0.70
C GLY A 219 9.37 20.21 0.55
N ILE A 220 10.14 20.69 1.52
CA ILE A 220 11.61 20.57 1.51
C ILE A 220 11.96 19.17 1.97
N ILE A 221 12.72 18.43 1.13
CA ILE A 221 13.10 17.05 1.40
C ILE A 221 14.46 16.98 2.10
N SER A 222 14.53 16.17 3.15
CA SER A 222 15.76 15.75 3.85
C SER A 222 15.89 14.23 3.81
N GLN A 223 17.12 13.71 3.81
CA GLN A 223 17.41 12.27 3.79
C GLN A 223 17.92 11.81 5.15
N TYR A 224 17.51 10.62 5.57
CA TYR A 224 17.86 9.98 6.83
C TYR A 224 18.22 8.51 6.65
N GLY A 225 18.85 7.96 7.66
CA GLY A 225 19.15 6.52 7.78
C GLY A 225 20.49 6.12 7.14
N ASN A 226 21.21 5.25 7.85
CA ASN A 226 22.39 4.57 7.36
C ASN A 226 22.02 3.12 7.01
N ALA A 227 22.45 2.66 5.82
CA ALA A 227 22.23 1.27 5.38
C ALA A 227 20.76 0.80 5.38
N VAL A 228 19.78 1.72 5.22
CA VAL A 228 18.35 1.38 5.09
C VAL A 228 18.01 1.23 3.60
N THR A 229 18.84 0.52 2.87
CA THR A 229 18.72 0.39 1.41
C THR A 229 17.60 -0.55 0.98
N GLY A 230 17.15 -1.43 1.88
CA GLY A 230 15.96 -2.26 1.67
C GLY A 230 14.64 -1.59 2.06
N ALA A 231 14.63 -0.24 2.23
CA ALA A 231 13.44 0.49 2.64
C ALA A 231 12.24 0.19 1.74
N ASN A 232 11.12 -0.22 2.36
CA ASN A 232 9.86 -0.53 1.70
C ASN A 232 8.70 0.09 2.50
N GLY A 233 7.94 -0.66 3.29
CA GLY A 233 6.88 -0.13 4.13
C GLY A 233 7.39 0.92 5.13
N ILE A 234 6.62 1.98 5.34
CA ILE A 234 6.95 3.06 6.28
C ILE A 234 5.69 3.51 7.03
N ILE A 235 5.76 3.59 8.36
CA ILE A 235 4.62 3.97 9.19
C ILE A 235 5.05 4.61 10.50
N LEU A 236 4.28 5.61 10.93
CA LEU A 236 4.45 6.24 12.26
C LEU A 236 3.73 5.42 13.35
N SER A 237 4.27 5.46 14.57
CA SER A 237 3.54 5.04 15.77
C SER A 237 2.28 5.89 16.01
N PRO A 238 1.32 5.45 16.84
CA PRO A 238 0.12 6.22 17.15
C PRO A 238 0.38 7.62 17.72
N ASP A 239 1.43 7.78 18.50
CA ASP A 239 1.86 9.07 19.09
C ASP A 239 2.78 9.89 18.17
N GLU A 240 3.15 9.33 17.00
CA GLU A 240 4.05 9.91 16.02
C GLU A 240 5.47 10.21 16.54
N ARG A 241 5.91 9.54 17.60
CA ARG A 241 7.25 9.67 18.16
C ARG A 241 8.25 8.67 17.61
N THR A 242 7.75 7.61 16.95
CA THR A 242 8.57 6.57 16.33
C THR A 242 8.14 6.38 14.88
N LEU A 243 9.10 6.35 13.98
CA LEU A 243 8.90 5.94 12.60
C LEU A 243 9.45 4.53 12.42
N TYR A 244 8.63 3.61 11.93
CA TYR A 244 9.03 2.25 11.57
C TYR A 244 9.23 2.15 10.06
N VAL A 245 10.30 1.47 9.64
CA VAL A 245 10.64 1.23 8.23
C VAL A 245 11.02 -0.22 8.06
N THR A 246 10.39 -0.93 7.15
CA THR A 246 10.85 -2.26 6.77
C THR A 246 12.13 -2.15 5.94
N ASN A 247 13.15 -2.92 6.30
CA ASN A 247 14.47 -2.93 5.66
C ASN A 247 14.93 -4.38 5.43
N GLY A 248 14.41 -4.98 4.35
CA GLY A 248 14.61 -6.41 4.11
C GLY A 248 14.03 -7.24 5.27
N PRO A 249 14.82 -8.12 5.91
CA PRO A 249 14.33 -9.02 6.98
C PRO A 249 14.20 -8.34 8.35
N VAL A 250 14.48 -7.05 8.45
CA VAL A 250 14.48 -6.30 9.72
C VAL A 250 13.53 -5.10 9.61
N VAL A 251 12.84 -4.77 10.68
CA VAL A 251 12.21 -3.47 10.86
C VAL A 251 13.20 -2.56 11.58
N VAL A 252 13.46 -1.40 11.01
CA VAL A 252 14.26 -0.33 11.62
C VAL A 252 13.31 0.71 12.22
N ALA A 253 13.66 1.26 13.37
CA ALA A 253 12.93 2.36 14.01
C ALA A 253 13.81 3.60 14.13
N PHE A 254 13.16 4.77 14.06
CA PHE A 254 13.75 6.07 14.31
C PHE A 254 12.94 6.83 15.36
N ASP A 255 13.60 7.65 16.16
CA ASP A 255 12.91 8.65 16.98
C ASP A 255 12.60 9.88 16.13
N VAL A 256 11.35 10.33 16.20
CA VAL A 256 10.83 11.48 15.47
C VAL A 256 10.95 12.73 16.34
N GLN A 257 11.66 13.73 15.85
CA GLN A 257 11.87 15.01 16.53
C GLN A 257 10.69 15.97 16.30
N ALA A 258 10.63 17.05 17.05
CA ALA A 258 9.55 18.04 16.98
C ALA A 258 9.41 18.69 15.58
N ASP A 259 10.47 18.80 14.83
CA ASP A 259 10.51 19.33 13.46
C ASP A 259 10.33 18.25 12.38
N GLY A 260 10.17 16.98 12.79
CA GLY A 260 10.05 15.83 11.90
C GLY A 260 11.37 15.17 11.53
N ALA A 261 12.51 15.71 11.98
CA ALA A 261 13.81 15.08 11.79
C ALA A 261 13.87 13.69 12.46
N LEU A 262 14.66 12.79 11.89
CA LEU A 262 14.83 11.44 12.40
C LEU A 262 16.17 11.29 13.09
N THR A 263 16.16 10.67 14.26
CA THR A 263 17.36 10.38 15.06
C THR A 263 17.29 8.95 15.61
N ASN A 264 18.35 8.51 16.28
CA ASN A 264 18.40 7.26 17.03
C ASN A 264 17.89 6.04 16.21
N GLN A 265 18.47 5.88 14.99
CA GLN A 265 18.21 4.68 14.18
C GLN A 265 18.61 3.42 14.93
N ARG A 266 17.71 2.43 14.95
CA ARG A 266 17.95 1.15 15.63
C ARG A 266 17.17 0.03 14.98
N ASP A 267 17.63 -1.20 15.12
CA ASP A 267 16.82 -2.39 14.81
C ASP A 267 15.66 -2.46 15.80
N PHE A 268 14.45 -2.63 15.29
CA PHE A 268 13.23 -2.74 16.09
C PHE A 268 12.79 -4.19 16.24
N GLY A 269 12.77 -4.95 15.15
CA GLY A 269 12.36 -6.34 15.17
C GLY A 269 12.80 -7.08 13.91
N LYS A 270 13.05 -8.39 14.05
CA LYS A 270 13.40 -9.27 12.94
C LYS A 270 12.17 -10.03 12.49
N LEU A 271 11.87 -9.98 11.18
CA LEU A 271 10.76 -10.70 10.58
C LEU A 271 10.96 -12.21 10.65
N GLN A 272 9.88 -12.93 10.87
CA GLN A 272 9.86 -14.40 10.99
C GLN A 272 9.10 -15.06 9.83
N GLY A 273 8.10 -14.38 9.28
CA GLY A 273 7.21 -14.92 8.25
C GLY A 273 7.75 -14.85 6.82
N GLY A 274 8.88 -14.14 6.58
CA GLY A 274 9.45 -13.98 5.26
C GLY A 274 10.84 -13.37 5.27
N THR A 275 11.42 -13.17 4.09
CA THR A 275 12.77 -12.63 3.92
C THR A 275 12.81 -11.11 3.76
N GLY A 276 11.65 -10.47 3.63
CA GLY A 276 11.52 -9.02 3.49
C GLY A 276 10.17 -8.54 4.00
N GLY A 277 10.15 -7.37 4.60
CA GLY A 277 8.95 -6.67 5.00
C GLY A 277 8.50 -5.70 3.91
N ASP A 278 7.19 -5.56 3.79
CA ASP A 278 6.53 -4.64 2.88
C ASP A 278 5.58 -3.71 3.67
N GLY A 279 4.41 -3.36 3.16
CA GLY A 279 3.49 -2.44 3.81
C GLY A 279 3.11 -2.84 5.24
N SER A 280 2.85 -1.84 6.07
CA SER A 280 2.66 -2.02 7.51
C SER A 280 1.40 -1.30 8.02
N ALA A 281 0.88 -1.77 9.15
CA ALA A 281 -0.20 -1.14 9.90
C ALA A 281 0.14 -1.04 11.40
N VAL A 282 -0.53 -0.15 12.11
CA VAL A 282 -0.45 -0.06 13.59
C VAL A 282 -1.83 -0.13 14.21
N ASP A 283 -1.94 -0.70 15.39
CA ASP A 283 -3.17 -0.72 16.16
C ASP A 283 -3.19 0.35 17.27
N SER A 284 -4.30 0.45 17.97
CA SER A 284 -4.49 1.44 19.04
C SER A 284 -3.61 1.21 20.28
N GLU A 285 -3.07 0.00 20.45
CA GLU A 285 -2.10 -0.32 21.50
C GLU A 285 -0.65 -0.10 21.05
N GLY A 286 -0.44 0.34 19.79
CA GLY A 286 0.88 0.60 19.22
C GLY A 286 1.61 -0.65 18.72
N ARG A 287 0.93 -1.80 18.59
CA ARG A 287 1.50 -2.98 17.96
C ARG A 287 1.67 -2.74 16.47
N LEU A 288 2.79 -3.21 15.93
CA LEU A 288 3.13 -3.10 14.52
C LEU A 288 2.82 -4.40 13.79
N TYR A 289 2.18 -4.28 12.64
CA TYR A 289 1.81 -5.36 11.73
C TYR A 289 2.56 -5.18 10.42
N VAL A 290 3.33 -6.17 9.98
CA VAL A 290 4.18 -6.10 8.80
C VAL A 290 3.85 -7.20 7.82
N ALA A 291 3.47 -6.86 6.59
CA ALA A 291 3.31 -7.83 5.52
C ALA A 291 4.68 -8.39 5.09
N THR A 292 4.78 -9.72 4.92
CA THR A 292 6.06 -10.42 4.67
C THR A 292 6.03 -11.29 3.40
N GLY A 293 5.04 -11.09 2.54
CA GLY A 293 4.85 -11.85 1.31
C GLY A 293 4.00 -13.11 1.44
N ARG A 294 3.89 -13.70 2.63
CA ARG A 294 3.04 -14.89 2.93
C ARG A 294 2.42 -14.88 4.30
N SER A 295 2.62 -13.82 5.04
CA SER A 295 2.09 -13.63 6.38
C SER A 295 2.10 -12.17 6.77
N ILE A 296 1.53 -11.88 7.93
CA ILE A 296 1.67 -10.60 8.62
C ILE A 296 2.30 -10.89 9.98
N ASP A 297 3.50 -10.38 10.19
CA ASP A 297 4.21 -10.48 11.45
C ASP A 297 3.77 -9.36 12.39
N VAL A 298 3.55 -9.71 13.67
CA VAL A 298 3.05 -8.77 14.68
C VAL A 298 4.10 -8.58 15.77
N PHE A 299 4.37 -7.29 16.07
CA PHE A 299 5.32 -6.89 17.10
C PHE A 299 4.65 -6.04 18.18
N SER A 300 5.11 -6.19 19.42
CA SER A 300 4.76 -5.27 20.50
C SER A 300 5.31 -3.86 20.25
N PRO A 301 4.82 -2.81 20.95
CA PRO A 301 5.41 -1.46 20.86
C PRO A 301 6.90 -1.40 21.24
N LYS A 302 7.43 -2.44 21.85
CA LYS A 302 8.84 -2.57 22.23
C LYS A 302 9.70 -3.38 21.24
N GLY A 303 9.09 -3.89 20.15
CA GLY A 303 9.78 -4.70 19.14
C GLY A 303 9.80 -6.20 19.46
N GLU A 304 9.09 -6.65 20.48
CA GLU A 304 8.98 -8.07 20.78
C GLU A 304 8.06 -8.73 19.75
N PHE A 305 8.50 -9.83 19.17
CA PHE A 305 7.69 -10.63 18.24
C PHE A 305 6.55 -11.31 18.99
N LEU A 306 5.30 -11.02 18.60
CA LEU A 306 4.10 -11.58 19.25
C LEU A 306 3.55 -12.81 18.52
N GLY A 307 3.78 -12.89 17.22
CA GLY A 307 3.31 -14.00 16.39
C GLY A 307 3.12 -13.62 14.93
N THR A 308 2.70 -14.61 14.15
CA THR A 308 2.47 -14.49 12.71
C THR A 308 1.02 -14.80 12.38
N ILE A 309 0.37 -13.96 11.60
CA ILE A 309 -0.92 -14.22 10.98
C ILE A 309 -0.64 -14.79 9.58
N PRO A 310 -0.87 -16.08 9.31
CA PRO A 310 -0.67 -16.66 7.99
C PRO A 310 -1.52 -15.92 6.95
N ALA A 311 -0.95 -15.61 5.78
CA ALA A 311 -1.65 -14.92 4.71
C ALA A 311 -1.32 -15.57 3.34
N PRO A 312 -2.14 -15.35 2.30
CA PRO A 312 -1.85 -15.85 0.97
C PRO A 312 -0.50 -15.34 0.46
N GLN A 313 0.18 -16.17 -0.34
CA GLN A 313 1.41 -15.73 -0.99
C GLN A 313 1.16 -14.52 -1.88
N GLY A 314 2.04 -13.53 -1.81
CA GLY A 314 1.92 -12.25 -2.51
C GLY A 314 1.29 -11.14 -1.66
N THR A 315 0.99 -11.40 -0.37
CA THR A 315 0.52 -10.35 0.55
C THR A 315 1.64 -9.33 0.80
N HIS A 316 1.45 -8.09 0.36
CA HIS A 316 2.48 -7.04 0.39
C HIS A 316 2.02 -5.72 1.03
N GLY A 317 0.71 -5.48 1.17
CA GLY A 317 0.16 -4.31 1.85
C GLY A 317 -0.80 -4.72 2.96
N THR A 318 -0.88 -3.95 4.05
CA THR A 318 -1.84 -4.20 5.12
C THR A 318 -2.35 -2.91 5.74
N ALA A 319 -3.63 -2.91 6.15
CA ALA A 319 -4.28 -1.81 6.84
C ALA A 319 -5.43 -2.30 7.71
N PHE A 320 -5.64 -1.65 8.85
CA PHE A 320 -6.89 -1.82 9.58
C PHE A 320 -8.00 -0.98 8.95
N GLY A 321 -9.20 -1.53 8.85
CA GLY A 321 -10.36 -0.84 8.30
C GLY A 321 -11.67 -1.38 8.88
N GLY A 322 -12.79 -1.06 8.21
CA GLY A 322 -14.11 -1.22 8.78
C GLY A 322 -14.47 -0.05 9.70
N ARG A 323 -15.73 0.09 10.08
CA ARG A 323 -16.22 1.20 10.91
C ARG A 323 -15.60 1.20 12.32
N ASP A 324 -15.36 0.02 12.87
CA ASP A 324 -14.76 -0.22 14.18
C ASP A 324 -13.25 -0.40 14.13
N LYS A 325 -12.67 -0.46 12.92
CA LYS A 325 -11.26 -0.80 12.68
C LYS A 325 -10.82 -2.12 13.32
N GLN A 326 -11.72 -3.08 13.45
CA GLN A 326 -11.45 -4.44 13.92
C GLN A 326 -11.34 -5.47 12.79
N THR A 327 -11.11 -5.00 11.57
CA THR A 327 -10.82 -5.85 10.42
C THR A 327 -9.45 -5.48 9.86
N LEU A 328 -8.56 -6.48 9.77
CA LEU A 328 -7.29 -6.32 9.09
C LEU A 328 -7.48 -6.69 7.62
N TYR A 329 -7.05 -5.81 6.74
CA TYR A 329 -7.05 -6.02 5.30
C TYR A 329 -5.64 -6.29 4.82
N GLY A 330 -5.52 -7.12 3.79
CA GLY A 330 -4.28 -7.35 3.06
C GLY A 330 -4.47 -7.09 1.58
N ILE A 331 -3.45 -6.59 0.90
CA ILE A 331 -3.38 -6.59 -0.56
C ILE A 331 -2.48 -7.73 -0.99
N VAL A 332 -2.97 -8.54 -1.92
CA VAL A 332 -2.28 -9.70 -2.49
C VAL A 332 -2.05 -9.46 -3.96
N PHE A 333 -0.80 -9.55 -4.39
CA PHE A 333 -0.41 -9.56 -5.79
C PHE A 333 0.08 -10.96 -6.20
N TYR A 334 -0.35 -11.44 -7.36
CA TYR A 334 0.10 -12.69 -7.94
C TYR A 334 0.07 -12.64 -9.47
N GLY A 335 0.68 -13.64 -10.10
CA GLY A 335 0.91 -13.63 -11.55
C GLY A 335 2.19 -12.89 -11.95
N GLY A 336 2.30 -12.53 -13.21
CA GLY A 336 3.47 -11.87 -13.79
C GLY A 336 3.41 -10.35 -13.61
N TRP A 337 4.33 -9.76 -12.87
CA TRP A 337 4.41 -8.32 -12.75
C TRP A 337 4.73 -7.66 -14.11
N GLY A 338 3.94 -6.65 -14.50
CA GLY A 338 4.06 -6.01 -15.82
C GLY A 338 3.52 -6.85 -16.98
N THR A 339 2.73 -7.88 -16.70
CA THR A 339 2.14 -8.75 -17.73
C THR A 339 0.61 -8.78 -17.64
N PRO A 340 -0.10 -9.23 -18.68
CA PRO A 340 -1.56 -9.42 -18.64
C PRO A 340 -2.02 -10.44 -17.60
N SER A 341 -1.11 -11.30 -17.09
CA SER A 341 -1.42 -12.26 -16.02
C SER A 341 -1.42 -11.66 -14.62
N ALA A 342 -1.07 -10.38 -14.46
CA ALA A 342 -1.08 -9.68 -13.17
C ALA A 342 -2.47 -9.66 -12.53
N ARG A 343 -2.56 -10.02 -11.26
CA ARG A 343 -3.80 -10.04 -10.47
C ARG A 343 -3.57 -9.45 -9.10
N ASN A 344 -4.58 -8.74 -8.62
CA ASN A 344 -4.61 -8.21 -7.27
C ASN A 344 -5.88 -8.64 -6.54
N ARG A 345 -5.78 -8.80 -5.22
CA ARG A 345 -6.90 -9.04 -4.33
C ARG A 345 -6.79 -8.18 -3.09
N VAL A 346 -7.93 -7.74 -2.60
CA VAL A 346 -8.07 -7.28 -1.21
C VAL A 346 -8.69 -8.42 -0.43
N ILE A 347 -8.02 -8.79 0.65
CA ILE A 347 -8.46 -9.82 1.58
C ILE A 347 -8.74 -9.20 2.94
N ALA A 348 -9.64 -9.78 3.72
CA ALA A 348 -10.07 -9.30 5.02
C ALA A 348 -10.10 -10.42 6.05
N ILE A 349 -9.68 -10.13 7.27
CA ILE A 349 -9.75 -11.04 8.42
C ILE A 349 -10.17 -10.26 9.67
N PRO A 350 -11.13 -10.77 10.48
CA PRO A 350 -11.51 -10.10 11.71
C PRO A 350 -10.42 -10.24 12.77
N THR A 351 -10.25 -9.18 13.58
CA THR A 351 -9.25 -9.11 14.65
C THR A 351 -9.90 -8.77 16.00
N ILE A 352 -9.23 -9.15 17.10
CA ILE A 352 -9.52 -8.64 18.44
C ILE A 352 -8.94 -7.23 18.56
N ALA A 353 -7.75 -7.03 17.98
CA ALA A 353 -7.10 -5.72 17.95
C ALA A 353 -7.93 -4.72 17.17
N GLN A 354 -7.91 -3.47 17.64
CA GLN A 354 -8.49 -2.33 16.95
C GLN A 354 -7.37 -1.49 16.33
N GLY A 355 -7.46 -1.23 15.04
CA GLY A 355 -6.54 -0.33 14.34
C GLY A 355 -6.58 1.08 14.91
N TYR A 356 -5.48 1.79 14.80
CA TYR A 356 -5.39 3.17 15.27
C TYR A 356 -6.38 4.08 14.55
N THR A 357 -7.16 4.85 15.31
CA THR A 357 -8.26 5.68 14.78
C THR A 357 -7.86 7.11 14.45
N GLY A 358 -6.73 7.58 14.98
CA GLY A 358 -6.27 8.97 14.81
C GLY A 358 -5.63 9.30 13.46
N ARG A 359 -5.38 8.30 12.63
CA ARG A 359 -4.79 8.43 11.29
C ARG A 359 -5.26 7.27 10.42
N ALA A 360 -5.30 7.46 9.11
CA ALA A 360 -5.83 6.43 8.19
C ALA A 360 -4.87 5.27 7.93
N LYS A 361 -3.55 5.42 8.15
CA LYS A 361 -2.56 4.36 7.97
C LYS A 361 -1.92 3.93 9.28
#